data_0d363d838fc90836d5db72e72ca94a62
#
_entry.id   0d363d838fc90836d5db72e72ca94a62
#
_cell.length_a   1.000
_cell.length_b   1.000
_cell.length_c   1.000
_cell.angle_alpha   90.00
_cell.angle_beta   90.00
_cell.angle_gamma   90.00
#
_symmetry.space_group_name_H-M   'P 1'
#
loop_
_entity.id
_entity.type
_entity.pdbx_description
1 polymer ?
#
loop_
_entity_poly.entity_id
_entity_poly.type
_entity_poly.pdbx_seq_one_letter_code
_entity_poly.pdbx_strand_id
1 'polypeptide(L)'
;MTDTTDDYGYLLVHFIEDPDGYAEKIYMDISDGDNPHRWVPLNDGKPVLASHLGTTGVRDPHIIRNPDTGTWYIIATDLRVFGGDGGGWYEWSHHASTNLIIWESDDLLHWSEPRMLDVSRKPDGSHLELGMAWACECLWVPDYYPQGHHGGRGAFVMYWSSTVFNDADKAHDDKNVYCTVLWGATTDFTQDTFEYGGVFIDNHGDAIDTTMIQRPLPDGGVRTYRITKDNAHGTGIWMDRTDAKRWWEPGTTWTKVQDRIGAGYVPDGNPGGVEGPA
;
A
#
# COMPACT_ATOMS: atom_id res chain seq x y z
N MET A 1 -7.29 -20.49 39.30
CA MET A 1 -7.74 -19.75 38.08
C MET A 1 -6.50 -19.01 37.62
N THR A 2 -5.81 -19.54 36.65
CA THR A 2 -4.72 -18.84 35.97
C THR A 2 -5.39 -17.80 35.06
N ASP A 3 -5.20 -16.53 35.43
CA ASP A 3 -5.55 -15.40 34.59
C ASP A 3 -4.64 -15.51 33.35
N THR A 4 -5.15 -16.11 32.29
CA THR A 4 -4.53 -16.03 30.98
C THR A 4 -4.92 -14.66 30.42
N THR A 5 -4.20 -13.63 30.85
CA THR A 5 -4.07 -12.43 30.02
C THR A 5 -3.49 -12.95 28.72
N ASP A 6 -4.26 -12.92 27.65
CA ASP A 6 -3.72 -13.17 26.32
C ASP A 6 -2.62 -12.14 26.11
N ASP A 7 -1.36 -12.58 26.24
CA ASP A 7 -0.22 -11.73 25.96
C ASP A 7 -0.28 -11.39 24.47
N TYR A 8 -0.46 -10.12 24.15
CA TYR A 8 -0.45 -9.60 22.79
C TYR A 8 0.62 -8.53 22.65
N GLY A 9 1.03 -8.28 21.42
CA GLY A 9 1.98 -7.26 21.08
C GLY A 9 1.71 -6.72 19.68
N TYR A 10 2.55 -5.82 19.25
CA TYR A 10 2.49 -5.24 17.92
C TYR A 10 3.72 -5.66 17.12
N LEU A 11 3.52 -5.91 15.83
CA LEU A 11 4.58 -6.08 14.85
C LEU A 11 4.62 -4.82 13.98
N LEU A 12 5.77 -4.15 13.95
CA LEU A 12 6.06 -3.06 13.03
C LEU A 12 6.84 -3.62 11.85
N VAL A 13 6.30 -3.47 10.64
CA VAL A 13 6.98 -3.81 9.40
C VAL A 13 7.30 -2.50 8.69
N HIS A 14 8.57 -2.25 8.41
CA HIS A 14 9.01 -0.96 7.88
C HIS A 14 10.22 -1.11 6.95
N PHE A 15 10.55 -0.06 6.24
CA PHE A 15 11.82 0.08 5.54
C PHE A 15 12.65 1.20 6.16
N ILE A 16 13.94 1.26 5.83
CA ILE A 16 14.79 2.36 6.25
C ILE A 16 15.28 3.08 5.01
N GLU A 17 14.97 4.38 4.96
CA GLU A 17 15.35 5.30 3.91
C GLU A 17 16.55 6.13 4.38
N ASP A 18 17.76 5.75 3.98
CA ASP A 18 18.93 6.57 4.23
C ASP A 18 20.09 6.29 3.24
N PRO A 19 21.01 7.25 3.08
CA PRO A 19 22.17 7.12 2.21
C PRO A 19 23.25 6.19 2.76
N ASP A 20 23.19 5.77 4.03
CA ASP A 20 24.28 5.08 4.72
C ASP A 20 24.30 3.56 4.50
N GLY A 21 23.52 3.05 3.55
CA GLY A 21 23.65 1.70 3.06
C GLY A 21 22.57 0.71 3.49
N TYR A 22 21.49 1.15 4.09
CA TYR A 22 20.32 0.28 4.36
C TYR A 22 19.67 -0.19 3.06
N ALA A 23 19.74 0.63 2.00
CA ALA A 23 19.33 0.28 0.63
C ALA A 23 17.86 -0.16 0.54
N GLU A 24 17.00 0.43 1.39
CA GLU A 24 15.56 0.25 1.31
C GLU A 24 15.16 -1.23 1.31
N LYS A 25 15.40 -1.89 2.43
CA LYS A 25 15.05 -3.28 2.71
C LYS A 25 13.98 -3.35 3.79
N ILE A 26 13.36 -4.51 3.97
CA ILE A 26 12.32 -4.70 4.99
C ILE A 26 12.97 -5.05 6.33
N TYR A 27 12.56 -4.29 7.35
CA TYR A 27 12.90 -4.49 8.75
C TYR A 27 11.63 -4.79 9.54
N MET A 28 11.79 -5.45 10.66
CA MET A 28 10.68 -5.76 11.57
C MET A 28 11.10 -5.51 13.00
N ASP A 29 10.20 -4.91 13.76
CA ASP A 29 10.34 -4.75 15.20
C ASP A 29 9.10 -5.31 15.90
N ILE A 30 9.28 -5.82 17.13
CA ILE A 30 8.15 -6.18 18.00
C ILE A 30 8.07 -5.22 19.18
N SER A 31 6.86 -4.97 19.64
CA SER A 31 6.67 -4.17 20.85
C SER A 31 7.15 -4.92 22.11
N ASP A 32 7.53 -4.18 23.14
CA ASP A 32 7.78 -4.72 24.46
C ASP A 32 6.42 -4.98 25.16
N GLY A 33 5.90 -6.20 24.97
CA GLY A 33 4.53 -6.55 25.33
C GLY A 33 3.51 -5.72 24.52
N ASP A 34 2.52 -5.17 25.20
CA ASP A 34 1.46 -4.34 24.62
C ASP A 34 1.83 -2.83 24.51
N ASN A 35 3.09 -2.48 24.74
CA ASN A 35 3.53 -1.09 24.76
C ASN A 35 3.90 -0.58 23.34
N PRO A 36 3.05 0.25 22.70
CA PRO A 36 3.30 0.74 21.33
C PRO A 36 4.41 1.79 21.23
N HIS A 37 5.03 2.17 22.35
CA HIS A 37 6.13 3.16 22.39
C HIS A 37 7.51 2.53 22.61
N ARG A 38 7.59 1.21 22.72
CA ARG A 38 8.84 0.49 22.90
C ARG A 38 8.94 -0.64 21.90
N TRP A 39 9.99 -0.62 21.12
CA TRP A 39 10.22 -1.54 20.02
C TRP A 39 11.55 -2.26 20.21
N VAL A 40 11.56 -3.54 19.88
CA VAL A 40 12.74 -4.41 19.91
C VAL A 40 12.98 -4.87 18.46
N PRO A 41 14.09 -4.48 17.85
CA PRO A 41 14.41 -4.90 16.48
C PRO A 41 14.58 -6.42 16.40
N LEU A 42 13.95 -7.02 15.39
CA LEU A 42 14.19 -8.42 15.04
C LEU A 42 15.48 -8.56 14.21
N ASN A 43 15.98 -9.78 14.11
CA ASN A 43 17.19 -10.11 13.34
C ASN A 43 18.41 -9.24 13.70
N ASP A 44 18.56 -8.89 14.99
CA ASP A 44 19.65 -8.01 15.48
C ASP A 44 19.69 -6.65 14.76
N GLY A 45 18.55 -6.10 14.37
CA GLY A 45 18.44 -4.84 13.64
C GLY A 45 18.90 -4.91 12.17
N LYS A 46 19.10 -6.12 11.64
CA LYS A 46 19.40 -6.34 10.22
C LYS A 46 18.11 -6.55 9.43
N PRO A 47 18.14 -6.36 8.10
CA PRO A 47 16.99 -6.63 7.26
C PRO A 47 16.45 -8.05 7.46
N VAL A 48 15.14 -8.18 7.57
CA VAL A 48 14.46 -9.48 7.57
C VAL A 48 14.25 -9.98 6.15
N LEU A 49 13.88 -9.07 5.22
CA LEU A 49 13.70 -9.36 3.81
C LEU A 49 14.46 -8.35 2.94
N ALA A 50 14.92 -8.83 1.79
CA ALA A 50 15.55 -8.01 0.75
C ALA A 50 15.12 -8.53 -0.62
N SER A 51 14.90 -7.64 -1.58
CA SER A 51 14.64 -8.02 -2.97
C SER A 51 15.93 -8.09 -3.76
N HIS A 52 16.04 -9.10 -4.62
CA HIS A 52 17.01 -9.18 -5.69
C HIS A 52 16.37 -8.95 -7.07
N LEU A 53 15.08 -8.60 -7.07
CA LEU A 53 14.27 -8.31 -8.26
C LEU A 53 14.12 -6.80 -8.46
N GLY A 54 13.74 -6.41 -9.65
CA GLY A 54 13.43 -5.03 -10.01
C GLY A 54 14.58 -4.07 -9.72
N THR A 55 14.28 -2.99 -9.03
CA THR A 55 15.27 -1.97 -8.62
C THR A 55 16.19 -2.45 -7.48
N THR A 56 15.89 -3.58 -6.87
CA THR A 56 16.54 -4.14 -5.67
C THR A 56 16.36 -3.33 -4.39
N GLY A 57 15.62 -2.22 -4.42
CA GLY A 57 15.13 -1.47 -3.28
C GLY A 57 13.64 -1.73 -3.06
N VAL A 58 13.19 -1.72 -1.81
CA VAL A 58 11.79 -1.92 -1.47
C VAL A 58 11.36 -0.92 -0.41
N ARG A 59 10.21 -0.27 -0.66
CA ARG A 59 9.65 0.79 0.18
C ARG A 59 8.20 0.46 0.55
N ASP A 60 7.66 1.17 1.51
CA ASP A 60 6.24 1.18 1.89
C ASP A 60 5.65 -0.23 2.09
N PRO A 61 6.25 -1.08 2.94
CA PRO A 61 5.78 -2.45 3.11
C PRO A 61 4.43 -2.48 3.82
N HIS A 62 3.47 -3.18 3.23
CA HIS A 62 2.18 -3.50 3.85
C HIS A 62 2.09 -4.99 4.15
N ILE A 63 1.76 -5.35 5.40
CA ILE A 63 1.54 -6.73 5.81
C ILE A 63 0.06 -7.04 5.94
N ILE A 64 -0.38 -8.16 5.36
CA ILE A 64 -1.77 -8.59 5.42
C ILE A 64 -1.86 -10.11 5.50
N ARG A 65 -2.94 -10.62 6.12
CA ARG A 65 -3.23 -12.05 6.20
C ARG A 65 -4.46 -12.38 5.36
N ASN A 66 -4.38 -13.48 4.61
CA ASN A 66 -5.56 -14.11 4.03
C ASN A 66 -6.30 -14.90 5.12
N PRO A 67 -7.50 -14.51 5.54
CA PRO A 67 -8.20 -15.19 6.62
C PRO A 67 -8.73 -16.57 6.23
N ASP A 68 -8.90 -16.86 4.93
CA ASP A 68 -9.40 -18.14 4.43
C ASP A 68 -8.29 -19.22 4.39
N THR A 69 -7.06 -18.83 4.02
CA THR A 69 -5.91 -19.75 3.94
C THR A 69 -4.99 -19.69 5.15
N GLY A 70 -4.98 -18.57 5.85
CA GLY A 70 -4.05 -18.29 6.94
C GLY A 70 -2.71 -17.70 6.50
N THR A 71 -2.43 -17.65 5.20
CA THR A 71 -1.17 -17.16 4.61
C THR A 71 -1.02 -15.65 4.82
N TRP A 72 0.17 -15.23 5.23
CA TRP A 72 0.58 -13.85 5.35
C TRP A 72 1.27 -13.40 4.08
N TYR A 73 1.07 -12.13 3.73
CA TYR A 73 1.74 -11.48 2.61
C TYR A 73 2.38 -10.17 3.06
N ILE A 74 3.55 -9.86 2.50
CA ILE A 74 4.11 -8.51 2.49
C ILE A 74 4.11 -8.05 1.05
N ILE A 75 3.56 -6.84 0.84
CA ILE A 75 3.53 -6.14 -0.44
C ILE A 75 4.38 -4.89 -0.27
N ALA A 76 5.28 -4.62 -1.21
CA ALA A 76 6.14 -3.44 -1.13
C ALA A 76 6.34 -2.79 -2.49
N THR A 77 6.60 -1.48 -2.49
CA THR A 77 6.98 -0.69 -3.65
C THR A 77 8.35 -1.12 -4.17
N ASP A 78 8.47 -1.35 -5.48
CA ASP A 78 9.75 -1.59 -6.15
C ASP A 78 10.40 -0.26 -6.52
N LEU A 79 11.10 0.35 -5.56
CA LEU A 79 11.82 1.60 -5.75
C LEU A 79 13.10 1.63 -4.91
N ARG A 80 14.19 2.05 -5.53
CA ARG A 80 15.45 2.30 -4.86
C ARG A 80 15.92 3.73 -5.12
N VAL A 81 15.84 4.57 -4.10
CA VAL A 81 16.25 5.97 -4.15
C VAL A 81 17.75 6.09 -3.83
N PHE A 82 18.21 5.46 -2.76
CA PHE A 82 19.59 5.55 -2.29
C PHE A 82 20.47 4.44 -2.84
N GLY A 83 21.59 4.83 -3.48
CA GLY A 83 22.51 3.90 -4.09
C GLY A 83 21.95 3.14 -5.31
N GLY A 84 20.85 3.64 -5.89
CA GLY A 84 20.26 3.15 -7.13
C GLY A 84 20.86 3.79 -8.37
N ASP A 85 20.04 4.01 -9.39
CA ASP A 85 20.44 4.52 -10.71
C ASP A 85 20.76 6.03 -10.73
N GLY A 86 20.53 6.73 -9.61
CA GLY A 86 20.73 8.18 -9.52
C GLY A 86 19.66 9.02 -10.21
N GLY A 87 18.50 8.44 -10.51
CA GLY A 87 17.32 9.15 -10.99
C GLY A 87 16.83 10.21 -10.00
N GLY A 88 15.82 10.95 -10.38
CA GLY A 88 15.15 11.94 -9.53
C GLY A 88 13.65 11.66 -9.47
N TRP A 89 12.93 12.41 -8.64
CA TRP A 89 11.49 12.19 -8.45
C TRP A 89 10.67 12.25 -9.74
N TYR A 90 11.11 13.04 -10.74
CA TYR A 90 10.47 13.03 -12.06
C TYR A 90 10.61 11.65 -12.73
N GLU A 91 11.84 11.12 -12.83
CA GLU A 91 12.07 9.79 -13.44
C GLU A 91 11.35 8.69 -12.67
N TRP A 92 11.42 8.73 -11.34
CA TRP A 92 10.78 7.73 -10.49
C TRP A 92 9.25 7.79 -10.52
N SER A 93 8.64 8.93 -10.81
CA SER A 93 7.18 9.05 -10.94
C SER A 93 6.65 8.85 -12.36
N HIS A 94 7.51 8.89 -13.40
CA HIS A 94 7.10 8.81 -14.80
C HIS A 94 7.62 7.55 -15.51
N HIS A 95 8.79 7.04 -15.11
CA HIS A 95 9.47 5.95 -15.82
C HIS A 95 9.95 4.84 -14.87
N ALA A 96 9.32 4.69 -13.71
CA ALA A 96 9.72 3.70 -12.73
C ALA A 96 9.00 2.35 -12.91
N SER A 97 9.25 1.46 -11.95
CA SER A 97 8.64 0.14 -11.93
C SER A 97 7.12 0.22 -11.67
N THR A 98 6.36 -0.51 -12.47
CA THR A 98 4.93 -0.77 -12.24
C THR A 98 4.70 -2.08 -11.50
N ASN A 99 5.77 -2.67 -10.96
CA ASN A 99 5.71 -3.90 -10.20
C ASN A 99 5.67 -3.61 -8.70
N LEU A 100 4.99 -4.48 -8.00
CA LEU A 100 5.07 -4.63 -6.55
C LEU A 100 5.91 -5.85 -6.22
N ILE A 101 6.65 -5.81 -5.13
CA ILE A 101 7.42 -6.95 -4.64
C ILE A 101 6.61 -7.65 -3.55
N ILE A 102 6.44 -8.96 -3.69
CA ILE A 102 5.56 -9.76 -2.86
C ILE A 102 6.36 -10.87 -2.18
N TRP A 103 6.17 -11.04 -0.88
CA TRP A 103 6.57 -12.22 -0.11
C TRP A 103 5.35 -12.85 0.52
N GLU A 104 5.44 -14.15 0.78
CA GLU A 104 4.40 -14.89 1.52
C GLU A 104 5.01 -15.76 2.62
N SER A 105 4.24 -16.01 3.68
CA SER A 105 4.63 -16.81 4.82
C SER A 105 3.40 -17.43 5.50
N ASP A 106 3.57 -18.63 6.03
CA ASP A 106 2.53 -19.29 6.83
C ASP A 106 2.71 -19.05 8.34
N ASP A 107 3.86 -18.52 8.77
CA ASP A 107 4.22 -18.45 10.20
C ASP A 107 4.90 -17.14 10.63
N LEU A 108 5.07 -16.16 9.72
CA LEU A 108 5.80 -14.89 9.93
C LEU A 108 7.31 -15.04 10.17
N LEU A 109 7.84 -16.27 10.20
CA LEU A 109 9.25 -16.56 10.45
C LEU A 109 9.97 -16.99 9.17
N HIS A 110 9.30 -17.76 8.32
CA HIS A 110 9.83 -18.27 7.07
C HIS A 110 9.08 -17.65 5.91
N TRP A 111 9.78 -16.85 5.13
CA TRP A 111 9.25 -16.12 4.00
C TRP A 111 9.71 -16.74 2.68
N SER A 112 8.87 -16.68 1.67
CA SER A 112 9.20 -17.10 0.31
C SER A 112 10.32 -16.26 -0.28
N GLU A 113 10.90 -16.71 -1.40
CA GLU A 113 11.61 -15.81 -2.31
C GLU A 113 10.67 -14.71 -2.81
N PRO A 114 11.19 -13.49 -3.07
CA PRO A 114 10.36 -12.41 -3.61
C PRO A 114 9.85 -12.75 -5.01
N ARG A 115 8.64 -12.30 -5.32
CA ARG A 115 8.08 -12.30 -6.67
C ARG A 115 7.55 -10.93 -7.04
N MET A 116 7.32 -10.70 -8.32
CA MET A 116 6.79 -9.45 -8.83
C MET A 116 5.33 -9.61 -9.25
N LEU A 117 4.53 -8.57 -8.99
CA LEU A 117 3.18 -8.38 -9.50
C LEU A 117 3.15 -7.09 -10.32
N ASP A 118 2.97 -7.19 -11.64
CA ASP A 118 2.84 -6.04 -12.52
C ASP A 118 1.39 -5.52 -12.50
N VAL A 119 1.16 -4.41 -11.80
CA VAL A 119 -0.18 -3.80 -11.68
C VAL A 119 -0.59 -2.98 -12.91
N SER A 120 0.30 -2.77 -13.86
CA SER A 120 -0.06 -2.18 -15.16
C SER A 120 -0.76 -3.16 -16.08
N ARG A 121 -0.58 -4.48 -15.87
CA ARG A 121 -1.09 -5.53 -16.75
C ARG A 121 -2.56 -5.80 -16.50
N LYS A 122 -3.37 -5.63 -17.55
CA LYS A 122 -4.79 -5.95 -17.54
C LYS A 122 -5.06 -7.45 -17.81
N PRO A 123 -6.26 -7.96 -17.44
CA PRO A 123 -6.62 -9.38 -17.66
C PRO A 123 -6.56 -9.82 -19.11
N ASP A 124 -6.77 -8.92 -20.07
CA ASP A 124 -6.68 -9.19 -21.51
C ASP A 124 -5.24 -9.22 -22.05
N GLY A 125 -4.25 -9.03 -21.16
CA GLY A 125 -2.84 -8.99 -21.49
C GLY A 125 -2.33 -7.65 -22.02
N SER A 126 -3.19 -6.65 -22.20
CA SER A 126 -2.76 -5.28 -22.49
C SER A 126 -2.20 -4.61 -21.24
N HIS A 127 -1.47 -3.50 -21.44
CA HIS A 127 -0.89 -2.72 -20.35
C HIS A 127 -1.51 -1.33 -20.28
N LEU A 128 -1.63 -0.83 -19.06
CA LEU A 128 -1.84 0.59 -18.78
C LEU A 128 -0.51 1.31 -18.91
N GLU A 129 -0.54 2.54 -19.40
CA GLU A 129 0.63 3.42 -19.39
C GLU A 129 0.72 4.07 -18.01
N LEU A 130 1.49 3.44 -17.12
CA LEU A 130 1.71 3.88 -15.74
C LEU A 130 3.16 4.29 -15.54
N GLY A 131 3.39 5.40 -14.85
CA GLY A 131 4.73 5.85 -14.52
C GLY A 131 5.38 5.13 -13.35
N MET A 132 4.58 4.61 -12.43
CA MET A 132 5.04 3.87 -11.24
C MET A 132 3.90 3.11 -10.57
N ALA A 133 4.22 2.33 -9.53
CA ALA A 133 3.27 1.75 -8.59
C ALA A 133 3.82 1.88 -7.16
N TRP A 134 3.29 2.84 -6.37
CA TRP A 134 3.81 3.17 -5.05
C TRP A 134 2.81 2.97 -3.92
N ALA A 135 3.34 2.67 -2.74
CA ALA A 135 2.63 2.60 -1.47
C ALA A 135 1.32 1.79 -1.57
N CYS A 136 1.45 0.55 -2.07
CA CYS A 136 0.31 -0.35 -2.19
C CYS A 136 -0.08 -0.89 -0.83
N GLU A 137 -1.35 -0.71 -0.48
CA GLU A 137 -2.00 -1.41 0.61
C GLU A 137 -3.24 -2.17 0.13
N CYS A 138 -3.89 -2.93 1.01
CA CYS A 138 -5.11 -3.64 0.68
C CYS A 138 -5.99 -3.94 1.91
N LEU A 139 -7.25 -4.22 1.63
CA LEU A 139 -8.18 -4.78 2.61
C LEU A 139 -8.77 -6.09 2.08
N TRP A 140 -8.93 -7.07 2.96
CA TRP A 140 -9.65 -8.31 2.63
C TRP A 140 -11.15 -8.09 2.56
N VAL A 141 -11.78 -8.56 1.47
CA VAL A 141 -13.22 -8.53 1.26
C VAL A 141 -13.74 -9.97 1.12
N PRO A 142 -14.42 -10.53 2.14
CA PRO A 142 -14.74 -11.96 2.19
C PRO A 142 -15.79 -12.40 1.17
N ASP A 143 -16.55 -11.49 0.60
CA ASP A 143 -17.60 -11.75 -0.40
C ASP A 143 -17.43 -10.90 -1.66
N TYR A 144 -16.18 -10.63 -2.05
CA TYR A 144 -15.85 -9.90 -3.28
C TYR A 144 -16.46 -10.56 -4.51
N TYR A 145 -16.39 -11.89 -4.59
CA TYR A 145 -17.02 -12.72 -5.62
C TYR A 145 -18.28 -13.43 -5.05
N PRO A 146 -19.47 -12.82 -5.14
CA PRO A 146 -20.68 -13.39 -4.53
C PRO A 146 -21.05 -14.78 -5.02
N GLN A 147 -20.70 -15.11 -6.27
CA GLN A 147 -20.95 -16.40 -6.91
C GLN A 147 -19.81 -17.41 -6.76
N GLY A 148 -18.75 -17.00 -6.06
CA GLY A 148 -17.51 -17.76 -5.99
C GLY A 148 -16.60 -17.52 -7.20
N HIS A 149 -15.32 -17.79 -7.03
CA HIS A 149 -14.26 -17.66 -8.02
C HIS A 149 -13.16 -18.70 -7.72
N HIS A 150 -12.10 -18.78 -8.55
CA HIS A 150 -10.95 -19.60 -8.24
C HIS A 150 -10.37 -19.21 -6.87
N GLY A 151 -10.29 -20.16 -5.94
CA GLY A 151 -9.79 -19.94 -4.58
C GLY A 151 -10.80 -19.46 -3.54
N GLY A 152 -12.11 -19.32 -3.89
CA GLY A 152 -13.13 -18.96 -2.91
C GLY A 152 -13.99 -17.76 -3.29
N ARG A 153 -14.50 -17.05 -2.29
CA ARG A 153 -15.34 -15.86 -2.48
C ARG A 153 -14.63 -14.56 -2.14
N GLY A 154 -13.61 -14.62 -1.33
CA GLY A 154 -12.88 -13.45 -0.87
C GLY A 154 -11.79 -13.00 -1.83
N ALA A 155 -11.43 -11.73 -1.75
CA ALA A 155 -10.27 -11.16 -2.41
C ALA A 155 -9.67 -10.02 -1.59
N PHE A 156 -8.39 -9.74 -1.80
CA PHE A 156 -7.77 -8.49 -1.40
C PHE A 156 -8.16 -7.42 -2.41
N VAL A 157 -8.76 -6.34 -1.94
CA VAL A 157 -8.93 -5.12 -2.74
C VAL A 157 -7.75 -4.23 -2.42
N MET A 158 -6.83 -4.15 -3.39
CA MET A 158 -5.59 -3.39 -3.31
C MET A 158 -5.79 -1.99 -3.90
N TYR A 159 -4.99 -1.03 -3.38
CA TYR A 159 -4.95 0.33 -3.90
C TYR A 159 -3.50 0.84 -3.83
N TRP A 160 -3.11 1.60 -4.85
CA TRP A 160 -1.73 2.11 -4.99
C TRP A 160 -1.73 3.43 -5.73
N SER A 161 -0.68 4.22 -5.53
CA SER A 161 -0.49 5.49 -6.24
C SER A 161 0.22 5.27 -7.57
N SER A 162 -0.23 5.93 -8.62
CA SER A 162 0.38 5.86 -9.94
C SER A 162 0.15 7.13 -10.73
N THR A 163 1.15 7.55 -11.51
CA THR A 163 0.97 8.49 -12.60
C THR A 163 0.40 7.75 -13.80
N VAL A 164 -0.70 8.25 -14.36
CA VAL A 164 -1.42 7.57 -15.45
C VAL A 164 -1.30 8.39 -16.73
N PHE A 165 -0.74 7.80 -17.76
CA PHE A 165 -0.58 8.41 -19.07
C PHE A 165 -1.66 7.96 -20.04
N ASN A 166 -1.86 8.74 -21.09
CA ASN A 166 -2.72 8.34 -22.19
C ASN A 166 -2.11 7.14 -22.94
N ASP A 167 -2.94 6.20 -23.39
CA ASP A 167 -2.50 5.00 -24.11
C ASP A 167 -1.62 5.31 -25.36
N ALA A 168 -1.70 6.52 -25.89
CA ALA A 168 -0.88 6.97 -27.01
C ALA A 168 0.49 7.55 -26.57
N ASP A 169 0.64 7.89 -25.30
CA ASP A 169 1.88 8.44 -24.76
C ASP A 169 2.79 7.33 -24.21
N LYS A 170 3.40 6.59 -25.14
CA LYS A 170 4.32 5.51 -24.79
C LYS A 170 5.67 5.98 -24.26
N ALA A 171 5.97 7.25 -24.40
CA ALA A 171 7.21 7.85 -23.92
C ALA A 171 7.07 8.44 -22.50
N HIS A 172 5.85 8.54 -22.02
CA HIS A 172 5.51 9.17 -20.73
C HIS A 172 6.04 10.60 -20.61
N ASP A 173 5.89 11.36 -21.70
CA ASP A 173 6.43 12.72 -21.80
C ASP A 173 5.41 13.82 -21.43
N ASP A 174 4.14 13.48 -21.21
CA ASP A 174 3.11 14.44 -20.79
C ASP A 174 3.38 14.94 -19.38
N LYS A 175 3.68 16.22 -19.27
CA LYS A 175 3.98 16.89 -17.99
C LYS A 175 2.74 17.38 -17.24
N ASN A 176 1.55 17.16 -17.78
CA ASN A 176 0.28 17.55 -17.15
C ASN A 176 -0.40 16.40 -16.41
N VAL A 177 0.26 15.25 -16.34
CA VAL A 177 -0.21 14.11 -15.56
C VAL A 177 0.09 14.32 -14.06
N TYR A 178 -0.66 13.63 -13.23
CA TYR A 178 -0.50 13.66 -11.76
C TYR A 178 -0.74 12.27 -11.17
N CYS A 179 -0.31 12.11 -9.92
CA CYS A 179 -0.49 10.86 -9.20
C CYS A 179 -1.96 10.66 -8.83
N THR A 180 -2.51 9.55 -9.24
CA THR A 180 -3.88 9.09 -8.98
C THR A 180 -3.82 7.80 -8.17
N VAL A 181 -4.74 7.58 -7.24
CA VAL A 181 -4.82 6.29 -6.57
C VAL A 181 -5.68 5.35 -7.40
N LEU A 182 -5.10 4.25 -7.83
CA LEU A 182 -5.73 3.18 -8.57
C LEU A 182 -6.15 2.04 -7.63
N TRP A 183 -7.01 1.14 -8.11
CA TRP A 183 -7.36 -0.07 -7.37
C TRP A 183 -7.43 -1.29 -8.28
N GLY A 184 -7.31 -2.45 -7.64
CA GLY A 184 -7.49 -3.75 -8.26
C GLY A 184 -7.85 -4.79 -7.21
N ALA A 185 -8.05 -6.03 -7.63
CA ALA A 185 -8.33 -7.14 -6.74
C ALA A 185 -7.48 -8.36 -7.08
N THR A 186 -7.20 -9.18 -6.07
CA THR A 186 -6.47 -10.44 -6.23
C THR A 186 -6.80 -11.39 -5.09
N THR A 187 -6.68 -12.68 -5.31
CA THR A 187 -6.87 -13.68 -4.24
C THR A 187 -5.57 -14.07 -3.55
N ASP A 188 -4.40 -13.85 -4.19
CA ASP A 188 -3.10 -14.33 -3.71
C ASP A 188 -1.89 -13.53 -4.22
N PHE A 189 -2.12 -12.35 -4.79
CA PHE A 189 -1.09 -11.46 -5.37
C PHE A 189 -0.26 -12.11 -6.49
N THR A 190 -0.81 -13.09 -7.19
CA THR A 190 -0.23 -13.59 -8.44
C THR A 190 -0.80 -12.82 -9.65
N GLN A 191 -0.04 -12.83 -10.76
CA GLN A 191 -0.49 -12.18 -11.98
C GLN A 191 -1.75 -12.82 -12.56
N ASP A 192 -1.95 -14.13 -12.32
CA ASP A 192 -3.09 -14.88 -12.83
C ASP A 192 -4.40 -14.54 -12.12
N THR A 193 -4.33 -14.04 -10.88
CA THR A 193 -5.50 -13.66 -10.08
C THR A 193 -5.71 -12.16 -10.00
N PHE A 194 -4.77 -11.36 -10.50
CA PHE A 194 -4.87 -9.91 -10.45
C PHE A 194 -5.84 -9.37 -11.48
N GLU A 195 -6.78 -8.56 -11.01
CA GLU A 195 -7.78 -7.85 -11.82
C GLU A 195 -7.66 -6.34 -11.57
N TYR A 196 -7.31 -5.57 -12.61
CA TYR A 196 -7.34 -4.12 -12.53
C TYR A 196 -8.78 -3.61 -12.46
N GLY A 197 -9.06 -2.75 -11.49
CA GLY A 197 -10.42 -2.23 -11.22
C GLY A 197 -10.68 -0.82 -11.74
N GLY A 198 -9.67 0.04 -11.76
CA GLY A 198 -9.84 1.42 -12.22
C GLY A 198 -9.25 2.47 -11.28
N VAL A 199 -9.74 3.69 -11.41
CA VAL A 199 -9.38 4.81 -10.53
C VAL A 199 -10.16 4.72 -9.23
N PHE A 200 -9.44 4.80 -8.10
CA PHE A 200 -10.02 4.81 -6.76
C PHE A 200 -10.15 6.23 -6.20
N ILE A 201 -9.09 7.04 -6.32
CA ILE A 201 -9.10 8.46 -5.94
C ILE A 201 -8.52 9.28 -7.08
N ASP A 202 -9.31 10.18 -7.62
CA ASP A 202 -8.87 11.26 -8.49
C ASP A 202 -9.09 12.59 -7.76
N ASN A 203 -8.00 13.20 -7.31
CA ASN A 203 -8.00 14.47 -6.59
C ASN A 203 -7.81 15.67 -7.53
N HIS A 204 -7.77 15.44 -8.85
CA HIS A 204 -7.41 16.45 -9.87
C HIS A 204 -6.07 17.12 -9.57
N GLY A 205 -5.13 16.34 -9.03
CA GLY A 205 -3.78 16.70 -8.64
C GLY A 205 -3.19 15.55 -7.82
N ASP A 206 -1.91 15.62 -7.50
CA ASP A 206 -1.18 14.53 -6.86
C ASP A 206 -1.84 14.06 -5.56
N ALA A 207 -2.27 12.80 -5.53
CA ALA A 207 -2.72 12.07 -4.36
C ALA A 207 -1.91 10.79 -4.22
N ILE A 208 -1.28 10.60 -3.06
CA ILE A 208 -0.39 9.46 -2.77
C ILE A 208 -0.65 8.88 -1.37
N ASP A 209 -0.04 7.74 -1.09
CA ASP A 209 0.04 7.13 0.25
C ASP A 209 -1.32 7.01 0.92
N THR A 210 -2.18 6.19 0.34
CA THR A 210 -3.49 5.93 0.92
C THR A 210 -3.44 4.74 1.86
N THR A 211 -3.88 4.94 3.11
CA THR A 211 -4.13 3.86 4.07
C THR A 211 -5.61 3.79 4.43
N MET A 212 -6.08 2.62 4.83
CA MET A 212 -7.48 2.41 5.14
C MET A 212 -7.68 1.56 6.40
N ILE A 213 -8.74 1.89 7.14
CA ILE A 213 -9.19 1.11 8.29
C ILE A 213 -10.71 0.91 8.25
N GLN A 214 -11.15 -0.25 8.70
CA GLN A 214 -12.56 -0.59 8.82
C GLN A 214 -12.98 -0.72 10.28
N ARG A 215 -14.17 -0.22 10.60
CA ARG A 215 -14.77 -0.34 11.92
C ARG A 215 -16.19 -0.89 11.83
N PRO A 216 -16.54 -1.91 12.65
CA PRO A 216 -17.91 -2.39 12.77
C PRO A 216 -18.83 -1.26 13.25
N LEU A 217 -20.05 -1.24 12.74
CA LEU A 217 -21.12 -0.37 13.19
C LEU A 217 -22.09 -1.15 14.09
N PRO A 218 -22.83 -0.45 15.00
CA PRO A 218 -23.78 -1.11 15.91
C PRO A 218 -24.93 -1.85 15.20
N ASP A 219 -25.24 -1.47 13.98
CA ASP A 219 -26.29 -2.09 13.13
C ASP A 219 -25.80 -3.30 12.34
N GLY A 220 -24.54 -3.72 12.54
CA GLY A 220 -23.90 -4.82 11.83
C GLY A 220 -23.26 -4.42 10.50
N GLY A 221 -23.33 -3.14 10.11
CA GLY A 221 -22.60 -2.60 8.98
C GLY A 221 -21.10 -2.41 9.27
N VAL A 222 -20.35 -1.95 8.28
CA VAL A 222 -18.95 -1.60 8.41
C VAL A 222 -18.73 -0.21 7.84
N ARG A 223 -18.04 0.63 8.60
CA ARG A 223 -17.55 1.93 8.14
C ARG A 223 -16.11 1.80 7.72
N THR A 224 -15.83 2.23 6.51
CA THR A 224 -14.48 2.31 5.96
C THR A 224 -14.01 3.77 6.01
N TYR A 225 -12.84 3.98 6.57
CA TYR A 225 -12.10 5.24 6.53
C TYR A 225 -10.92 5.07 5.58
N ARG A 226 -10.65 6.10 4.78
CA ARG A 226 -9.40 6.22 4.01
C ARG A 226 -8.71 7.51 4.38
N ILE A 227 -7.39 7.44 4.46
CA ILE A 227 -6.52 8.57 4.79
C ILE A 227 -5.51 8.65 3.65
N THR A 228 -5.38 9.83 3.04
CA THR A 228 -4.59 10.02 1.82
C THR A 228 -3.79 11.30 1.91
N LYS A 229 -2.60 11.32 1.33
CA LYS A 229 -1.77 12.52 1.19
C LYS A 229 -2.16 13.29 -0.07
N ASP A 230 -2.41 14.59 0.09
CA ASP A 230 -2.54 15.57 -0.98
C ASP A 230 -1.21 16.31 -1.19
N ASN A 231 -0.60 16.12 -2.33
CA ASN A 231 0.62 16.83 -2.73
C ASN A 231 0.36 18.02 -3.67
N ALA A 232 -0.92 18.28 -4.04
CA ALA A 232 -1.24 19.29 -5.04
C ALA A 232 -1.90 20.55 -4.44
N HIS A 233 -2.87 20.39 -3.52
CA HIS A 233 -3.76 21.48 -3.12
C HIS A 233 -3.43 22.04 -1.73
N GLY A 234 -2.36 21.58 -1.08
CA GLY A 234 -1.92 22.05 0.22
C GLY A 234 -2.84 21.65 1.39
N THR A 235 -3.71 20.67 1.20
CA THR A 235 -4.53 20.12 2.28
C THR A 235 -3.77 19.13 3.15
N GLY A 236 -2.60 18.68 2.70
CA GLY A 236 -1.79 17.70 3.40
C GLY A 236 -2.52 16.36 3.49
N ILE A 237 -2.49 15.71 4.65
CA ILE A 237 -3.22 14.47 4.86
C ILE A 237 -4.69 14.78 5.15
N TRP A 238 -5.60 14.11 4.43
CA TRP A 238 -7.04 14.17 4.69
C TRP A 238 -7.62 12.78 4.97
N MET A 239 -8.77 12.76 5.63
CA MET A 239 -9.54 11.56 5.92
C MET A 239 -10.96 11.69 5.38
N ASP A 240 -11.39 10.66 4.68
CA ASP A 240 -12.77 10.43 4.25
C ASP A 240 -13.35 9.15 4.87
N ARG A 241 -14.67 9.01 4.83
CA ARG A 241 -15.36 7.78 5.25
C ARG A 241 -16.52 7.43 4.35
N THR A 242 -16.84 6.13 4.30
CA THR A 242 -18.07 5.62 3.68
C THR A 242 -18.62 4.44 4.48
N ASP A 243 -19.94 4.23 4.41
CA ASP A 243 -20.63 3.05 4.94
C ASP A 243 -21.03 2.10 3.79
N ALA A 244 -20.59 2.36 2.56
CA ALA A 244 -20.87 1.50 1.42
C ALA A 244 -20.16 0.16 1.58
N LYS A 245 -20.91 -0.94 1.44
CA LYS A 245 -20.35 -2.30 1.54
C LYS A 245 -19.30 -2.58 0.46
N ARG A 246 -19.54 -2.06 -0.76
CA ARG A 246 -18.61 -2.15 -1.90
C ARG A 246 -17.91 -0.82 -2.11
N TRP A 247 -17.13 -0.44 -1.10
CA TRP A 247 -16.47 0.88 -1.00
C TRP A 247 -15.51 1.19 -2.15
N TRP A 248 -15.03 0.17 -2.85
CA TRP A 248 -14.08 0.31 -3.98
C TRP A 248 -14.77 0.60 -5.31
N GLU A 249 -16.10 0.42 -5.42
CA GLU A 249 -16.80 0.61 -6.68
C GLU A 249 -16.84 2.07 -7.12
N PRO A 250 -16.70 2.33 -8.44
CA PRO A 250 -16.85 3.67 -8.99
C PRO A 250 -18.21 4.28 -8.60
N GLY A 251 -18.18 5.56 -8.23
CA GLY A 251 -19.39 6.29 -7.80
C GLY A 251 -19.75 6.13 -6.34
N THR A 252 -18.97 5.38 -5.56
CA THR A 252 -19.13 5.36 -4.10
C THR A 252 -18.95 6.76 -3.52
N THR A 253 -19.95 7.18 -2.71
CA THR A 253 -19.88 8.47 -2.03
C THR A 253 -18.99 8.37 -0.79
N TRP A 254 -18.00 9.24 -0.74
CA TRP A 254 -17.12 9.45 0.41
C TRP A 254 -17.41 10.78 1.07
N THR A 255 -17.50 10.79 2.39
CA THR A 255 -17.74 12.00 3.18
C THR A 255 -16.45 12.41 3.86
N LYS A 256 -16.00 13.64 3.61
CA LYS A 256 -14.81 14.19 4.28
C LYS A 256 -15.04 14.25 5.80
N VAL A 257 -14.05 13.76 6.54
CA VAL A 257 -14.01 13.77 8.01
C VAL A 257 -13.12 14.89 8.50
N GLN A 258 -11.90 14.96 7.97
CA GLN A 258 -10.86 15.90 8.42
C GLN A 258 -9.86 16.13 7.29
N ASP A 259 -9.27 17.30 7.26
CA ASP A 259 -8.07 17.62 6.48
C ASP A 259 -6.95 18.17 7.39
N ARG A 260 -5.78 18.42 6.83
CA ARG A 260 -4.60 18.93 7.53
C ARG A 260 -4.19 18.10 8.75
N ILE A 261 -4.42 16.77 8.68
CA ILE A 261 -4.03 15.85 9.74
C ILE A 261 -2.52 15.89 9.90
N GLY A 262 -2.03 15.97 11.13
CA GLY A 262 -0.60 16.01 11.44
C GLY A 262 0.07 17.38 11.23
N ALA A 263 -0.57 18.37 10.60
CA ALA A 263 0.03 19.67 10.34
C ALA A 263 0.54 20.39 11.61
N GLY A 264 -0.07 20.12 12.76
CA GLY A 264 0.37 20.68 14.04
C GLY A 264 1.66 20.08 14.59
N TYR A 265 2.16 19.00 14.01
CA TYR A 265 3.41 18.35 14.43
C TYR A 265 4.63 18.81 13.63
N VAL A 266 4.44 19.53 12.53
CA VAL A 266 5.55 20.10 11.76
C VAL A 266 5.89 21.52 12.28
N PRO A 267 7.16 21.87 12.45
CA PRO A 267 7.58 23.12 13.11
C PRO A 267 7.05 24.38 12.43
N ASP A 268 6.91 24.39 11.12
CA ASP A 268 6.41 25.52 10.33
C ASP A 268 4.89 25.49 10.10
N GLY A 269 4.21 24.46 10.61
CA GLY A 269 2.78 24.23 10.39
C GLY A 269 2.40 23.92 8.94
N ASN A 270 3.39 23.61 8.08
CA ASN A 270 3.17 23.26 6.70
C ASN A 270 2.55 21.86 6.58
N PRO A 271 1.28 21.72 6.17
CA PRO A 271 0.66 20.41 6.02
C PRO A 271 1.32 19.54 4.94
N GLY A 272 2.02 20.16 3.98
CA GLY A 272 2.82 19.45 2.99
C GLY A 272 4.01 18.69 3.56
N GLY A 273 4.48 19.03 4.78
CA GLY A 273 5.58 18.35 5.45
C GLY A 273 5.20 17.05 6.18
N VAL A 274 3.94 16.59 6.05
CA VAL A 274 3.47 15.33 6.65
C VAL A 274 3.21 14.33 5.53
N GLU A 275 3.78 13.15 5.64
CA GLU A 275 3.64 12.05 4.66
C GLU A 275 3.38 10.72 5.36
N GLY A 276 3.03 9.69 4.55
CA GLY A 276 2.91 8.31 4.98
C GLY A 276 1.89 8.11 6.07
N PRO A 277 0.58 8.26 5.82
CA PRO A 277 -0.44 8.11 6.85
C PRO A 277 -0.66 6.67 7.33
N ALA A 278 0.15 5.72 6.91
CA ALA A 278 0.07 4.30 7.29
C ALA A 278 0.38 4.04 8.77
#